data_abe7f76c3e18b0c14bd4105314d95cdb
#
_entry.id   abe7f76c3e18b0c14bd4105314d95cdb
#
_cell.length_a   1.000
_cell.length_b   1.000
_cell.length_c   1.000
_cell.angle_alpha   90.00
_cell.angle_beta   90.00
_cell.angle_gamma   90.00
#
_symmetry.space_group_name_H-M   'P 1'
#
loop_
_entity.id
_entity.type
_entity.pdbx_description
1 polymer ?
#
loop_
_entity_poly.entity_id
_entity_poly.type
_entity_poly.pdbx_seq_one_letter_code
_entity_poly.pdbx_strand_id
1 'polypeptide(L)'
;DIYTWRWMYEHPEATAAELKEEVMNNAVEIWNKYYAPVFGVENSPILGIYSHMIDNPLYLSNYPYGHIVESQIETKFEGNNLGTEVCRMYPVGRLTPNLWMQHAVGSNVSVDPLLNEVKIAIEKLK
;
A
#
# COMPACT_ATOMS: atom_id res chain seq x y z
N ASP A 1 -1.62 10.59 -2.64
CA ASP A 1 -1.30 10.75 -1.23
C ASP A 1 0.06 11.44 -1.06
N ILE A 2 1.21 10.81 -1.32
CA ILE A 2 2.55 11.37 -1.09
C ILE A 2 2.74 12.73 -1.78
N TYR A 3 2.38 12.88 -3.06
CA TYR A 3 2.50 14.14 -3.79
C TYR A 3 1.61 15.23 -3.23
N THR A 4 0.36 14.90 -2.90
CA THR A 4 -0.59 15.83 -2.30
C THR A 4 -0.08 16.37 -0.95
N TRP A 5 0.41 15.50 -0.07
CA TRP A 5 0.93 15.91 1.22
C TRP A 5 2.22 16.74 1.11
N ARG A 6 3.11 16.40 0.17
CA ARG A 6 4.29 17.22 -0.11
C ARG A 6 3.88 18.61 -0.55
N TRP A 7 2.95 18.69 -1.49
CA TRP A 7 2.44 19.97 -1.99
C TRP A 7 1.81 20.81 -0.87
N MET A 8 1.00 20.21 0.02
CA MET A 8 0.42 20.92 1.15
C MET A 8 1.48 21.49 2.10
N TYR A 9 2.56 20.78 2.36
CA TYR A 9 3.67 21.31 3.17
C TYR A 9 4.40 22.47 2.50
N GLU A 10 4.47 22.47 1.18
CA GLU A 10 5.11 23.54 0.39
C GLU A 10 4.18 24.75 0.21
N HIS A 11 2.86 24.57 0.39
CA HIS A 11 1.83 25.60 0.19
C HIS A 11 0.89 25.73 1.41
N PRO A 12 1.41 26.11 2.60
CA PRO A 12 0.62 26.13 3.83
C PRO A 12 -0.55 27.13 3.81
N GLU A 13 -0.50 28.15 2.95
CA GLU A 13 -1.55 29.17 2.80
C GLU A 13 -2.52 28.86 1.65
N ALA A 14 -2.42 27.68 1.04
CA ALA A 14 -3.27 27.31 -0.07
C ALA A 14 -4.75 27.21 0.35
N THR A 15 -5.61 27.63 -0.54
CA THR A 15 -7.05 27.49 -0.37
C THR A 15 -7.53 26.07 -0.65
N ALA A 16 -8.73 25.72 -0.19
CA ALA A 16 -9.34 24.41 -0.50
C ALA A 16 -9.56 24.21 -2.02
N ALA A 17 -9.75 25.29 -2.78
CA ALA A 17 -9.90 25.23 -4.24
C ALA A 17 -8.59 24.84 -4.92
N GLU A 18 -7.47 25.44 -4.52
CA GLU A 18 -6.13 25.12 -5.02
C GLU A 18 -5.73 23.70 -4.64
N LEU A 19 -5.99 23.27 -3.40
CA LEU A 19 -5.77 21.89 -2.98
C LEU A 19 -6.58 20.90 -3.82
N LYS A 20 -7.85 21.20 -4.10
CA LYS A 20 -8.69 20.35 -4.96
C LYS A 20 -8.09 20.22 -6.36
N GLU A 21 -7.65 21.33 -6.95
CA GLU A 21 -7.01 21.32 -8.27
C GLU A 21 -5.77 20.43 -8.28
N GLU A 22 -4.90 20.58 -7.29
CA GLU A 22 -3.70 19.75 -7.15
C GLU A 22 -4.00 18.27 -6.94
N VAL A 23 -4.98 17.93 -6.10
CA VAL A 23 -5.42 16.53 -5.90
C VAL A 23 -5.89 15.91 -7.20
N MET A 24 -6.67 16.66 -8.00
CA MET A 24 -7.19 16.19 -9.29
C MET A 24 -6.06 15.99 -10.31
N ASN A 25 -5.10 16.91 -10.37
CA ASN A 25 -3.93 16.83 -11.24
C ASN A 25 -3.08 15.61 -10.88
N ASN A 26 -2.75 15.43 -9.61
CA ASN A 26 -2.01 14.27 -9.11
C ASN A 26 -2.75 12.95 -9.40
N ALA A 27 -4.07 12.92 -9.22
CA ALA A 27 -4.88 11.74 -9.50
C ALA A 27 -4.80 11.33 -10.98
N VAL A 28 -4.95 12.30 -11.89
CA VAL A 28 -4.86 12.06 -13.34
C VAL A 28 -3.46 11.64 -13.77
N GLU A 29 -2.41 12.31 -13.26
CA GLU A 29 -1.03 11.97 -13.57
C GLU A 29 -0.70 10.52 -13.19
N ILE A 30 -1.00 10.15 -11.92
CA ILE A 30 -0.75 8.80 -11.41
C ILE A 30 -1.61 7.76 -12.14
N TRP A 31 -2.86 8.09 -12.44
CA TRP A 31 -3.72 7.23 -13.24
C TRP A 31 -3.11 6.95 -14.61
N ASN A 32 -2.74 7.98 -15.34
CA ASN A 32 -2.18 7.84 -16.69
C ASN A 32 -0.87 7.04 -16.69
N LYS A 33 -0.06 7.19 -15.66
CA LYS A 33 1.22 6.51 -15.56
C LYS A 33 1.11 5.02 -15.26
N TYR A 34 0.22 4.63 -14.35
CA TYR A 34 0.21 3.27 -13.80
C TYR A 34 -1.04 2.45 -14.14
N TYR A 35 -2.18 3.10 -14.31
CA TYR A 35 -3.47 2.43 -14.47
C TYR A 35 -3.98 2.47 -15.91
N ALA A 36 -3.83 3.57 -16.62
CA ALA A 36 -4.28 3.71 -17.99
C ALA A 36 -3.70 2.63 -18.94
N PRO A 37 -2.42 2.23 -18.84
CA PRO A 37 -1.88 1.15 -19.66
C PRO A 37 -2.55 -0.20 -19.43
N VAL A 38 -3.14 -0.42 -18.26
CA VAL A 38 -3.81 -1.67 -17.90
C VAL A 38 -5.30 -1.63 -18.27
N PHE A 39 -5.97 -0.51 -17.98
CA PHE A 39 -7.42 -0.38 -18.14
C PHE A 39 -7.85 0.20 -19.48
N GLY A 40 -6.93 0.77 -20.28
CA GLY A 40 -7.24 1.37 -21.57
C GLY A 40 -8.05 2.66 -21.49
N VAL A 41 -8.11 3.30 -20.33
CA VAL A 41 -8.85 4.56 -20.08
C VAL A 41 -7.86 5.61 -19.59
N GLU A 42 -7.77 6.75 -20.25
CA GLU A 42 -6.91 7.86 -19.87
C GLU A 42 -7.67 8.97 -19.13
N ASN A 43 -6.92 9.82 -18.44
CA ASN A 43 -7.37 11.04 -17.81
C ASN A 43 -8.48 10.84 -16.75
N SER A 44 -8.50 9.71 -16.07
CA SER A 44 -9.45 9.44 -15.00
C SER A 44 -8.98 10.06 -13.69
N PRO A 45 -9.81 10.91 -13.05
CA PRO A 45 -9.52 11.49 -11.75
C PRO A 45 -9.94 10.60 -10.57
N ILE A 46 -10.31 9.34 -10.82
CA ILE A 46 -10.94 8.46 -9.83
C ILE A 46 -10.11 8.27 -8.55
N LEU A 47 -8.79 8.35 -8.65
CA LEU A 47 -7.91 8.26 -7.49
C LEU A 47 -8.08 9.44 -6.52
N GLY A 48 -8.61 10.57 -6.98
CA GLY A 48 -8.83 11.79 -6.18
C GLY A 48 -10.10 11.79 -5.34
N ILE A 49 -10.98 10.78 -5.47
CA ILE A 49 -12.25 10.74 -4.73
C ILE A 49 -12.10 10.21 -3.29
N TYR A 50 -10.98 9.63 -2.95
CA TYR A 50 -10.77 9.02 -1.64
C TYR A 50 -10.23 10.05 -0.65
N SER A 51 -10.99 10.33 0.41
CA SER A 51 -10.71 11.41 1.38
C SER A 51 -9.34 11.28 2.05
N HIS A 52 -8.84 10.06 2.22
CA HIS A 52 -7.55 9.82 2.86
C HIS A 52 -6.35 10.41 2.11
N MET A 53 -6.55 10.89 0.90
CA MET A 53 -5.52 11.68 0.20
C MET A 53 -5.18 12.99 0.91
N ILE A 54 -6.12 13.55 1.68
CA ILE A 54 -6.00 14.87 2.32
C ILE A 54 -6.21 14.86 3.83
N ASP A 55 -6.92 13.87 4.39
CA ASP A 55 -7.27 13.86 5.82
C ASP A 55 -6.30 13.03 6.68
N ASN A 56 -5.57 12.08 6.10
CA ASN A 56 -4.62 11.24 6.81
C ASN A 56 -3.30 11.13 6.06
N PRO A 57 -2.20 11.75 6.57
CA PRO A 57 -0.92 11.74 5.87
C PRO A 57 -0.37 10.31 5.71
N LEU A 58 -0.04 9.96 4.48
CA LEU A 58 0.58 8.68 4.09
C LEU A 58 -0.25 7.42 4.46
N TYR A 59 -1.54 7.61 4.73
CA TYR A 59 -2.42 6.50 5.15
C TYR A 59 -2.65 5.48 4.03
N LEU A 60 -2.82 5.93 2.79
CA LEU A 60 -3.09 5.05 1.66
C LEU A 60 -1.97 4.04 1.38
N SER A 61 -0.74 4.39 1.69
CA SER A 61 0.41 3.49 1.53
C SER A 61 0.35 2.26 2.45
N ASN A 62 -0.43 2.32 3.54
CA ASN A 62 -0.58 1.21 4.47
C ASN A 62 -1.33 0.01 3.86
N TYR A 63 -2.24 0.24 2.91
CA TYR A 63 -2.98 -0.85 2.27
C TYR A 63 -2.09 -1.78 1.44
N PRO A 64 -1.36 -1.28 0.41
CA PRO A 64 -0.45 -2.15 -0.34
C PRO A 64 0.68 -2.71 0.55
N TYR A 65 1.13 -1.95 1.54
CA TYR A 65 2.10 -2.43 2.49
C TYR A 65 1.55 -3.58 3.35
N GLY A 66 0.28 -3.48 3.77
CA GLY A 66 -0.42 -4.54 4.49
C GLY A 66 -0.46 -5.84 3.69
N HIS A 67 -0.78 -5.79 2.39
CA HIS A 67 -0.79 -6.97 1.52
C HIS A 67 0.60 -7.61 1.34
N ILE A 68 1.67 -6.79 1.29
CA ILE A 68 3.04 -7.31 1.24
C ILE A 68 3.37 -8.09 2.53
N VAL A 69 2.99 -7.53 3.69
CA VAL A 69 3.19 -8.16 5.00
C VAL A 69 2.35 -9.43 5.15
N GLU A 70 1.08 -9.37 4.74
CA GLU A 70 0.13 -10.49 4.74
C GLU A 70 0.70 -11.70 4.00
N SER A 71 1.10 -11.53 2.75
CA SER A 71 1.67 -12.59 1.92
C SER A 71 2.91 -13.25 2.55
N GLN A 72 3.79 -12.46 3.18
CA GLN A 72 4.92 -13.01 3.93
C GLN A 72 4.51 -13.84 5.15
N ILE A 73 3.47 -13.38 5.87
CA ILE A 73 2.94 -14.08 7.05
C ILE A 73 2.26 -15.37 6.63
N GLU A 74 1.46 -15.35 5.56
CA GLU A 74 0.77 -16.53 5.03
C GLU A 74 1.78 -17.62 4.64
N THR A 75 2.84 -17.27 3.93
CA THR A 75 3.93 -18.20 3.59
C THR A 75 4.54 -18.83 4.84
N LYS A 76 4.66 -18.09 5.94
CA LYS A 76 5.16 -18.60 7.22
C LYS A 76 4.17 -19.54 7.91
N PHE A 77 2.87 -19.35 7.70
CA PHE A 77 1.83 -20.19 8.30
C PHE A 77 1.64 -21.52 7.60
N GLU A 78 2.12 -21.69 6.38
CA GLU A 78 2.03 -22.96 5.67
C GLU A 78 2.60 -24.11 6.52
N GLY A 79 1.74 -25.10 6.84
CA GLY A 79 2.09 -26.25 7.66
C GLY A 79 2.18 -25.99 9.18
N ASN A 80 1.95 -24.77 9.66
CA ASN A 80 1.97 -24.43 11.08
C ASN A 80 0.55 -24.26 11.64
N ASN A 81 0.41 -24.35 12.96
CA ASN A 81 -0.87 -24.07 13.62
C ASN A 81 -1.08 -22.55 13.69
N LEU A 82 -2.08 -22.06 12.97
CA LEU A 82 -2.41 -20.63 12.87
C LEU A 82 -2.61 -20.00 14.25
N GLY A 83 -3.34 -20.64 15.15
CA GLY A 83 -3.59 -20.10 16.50
C GLY A 83 -2.31 -19.91 17.30
N THR A 84 -1.39 -20.86 17.21
CA THR A 84 -0.09 -20.77 17.89
C THR A 84 0.74 -19.63 17.35
N GLU A 85 0.81 -19.47 16.04
CA GLU A 85 1.58 -18.41 15.39
C GLU A 85 0.99 -17.02 15.68
N VAL A 86 -0.34 -16.87 15.63
CA VAL A 86 -1.03 -15.63 15.99
C VAL A 86 -0.73 -15.27 17.45
N CYS A 87 -0.87 -16.22 18.39
CA CYS A 87 -0.55 -15.97 19.80
C CYS A 87 0.91 -15.58 20.04
N ARG A 88 1.84 -16.07 19.22
CA ARG A 88 3.25 -15.71 19.28
C ARG A 88 3.53 -14.29 18.78
N MET A 89 2.83 -13.84 17.74
CA MET A 89 3.07 -12.53 17.10
C MET A 89 2.32 -11.38 17.78
N TYR A 90 1.09 -11.62 18.24
CA TYR A 90 0.21 -10.58 18.79
C TYR A 90 0.78 -9.79 19.97
N PRO A 91 1.52 -10.39 20.93
CA PRO A 91 2.10 -9.66 22.04
C PRO A 91 3.21 -8.69 21.65
N VAL A 92 3.73 -8.80 20.43
CA VAL A 92 4.84 -7.99 19.95
C VAL A 92 4.30 -6.68 19.39
N GLY A 93 4.28 -5.63 20.20
CA GLY A 93 3.82 -4.31 19.82
C GLY A 93 4.93 -3.29 19.68
N ARG A 94 4.62 -2.12 19.08
CA ARG A 94 5.45 -0.92 19.01
C ARG A 94 6.87 -1.10 18.46
N LEU A 95 7.03 -1.99 17.52
CA LEU A 95 8.26 -2.13 16.75
C LEU A 95 8.12 -1.45 15.39
N THR A 96 9.23 -1.08 14.79
CA THR A 96 9.22 -0.71 13.36
C THR A 96 8.83 -1.92 12.52
N PRO A 97 8.26 -1.73 11.32
CA PRO A 97 7.80 -2.84 10.49
C PRO A 97 8.85 -3.94 10.26
N ASN A 98 10.08 -3.56 9.94
CA ASN A 98 11.16 -4.54 9.75
C ASN A 98 11.49 -5.31 11.03
N LEU A 99 11.55 -4.66 12.17
CA LEU A 99 11.82 -5.34 13.45
C LEU A 99 10.66 -6.27 13.83
N TRP A 100 9.42 -5.84 13.56
CA TRP A 100 8.25 -6.69 13.79
C TRP A 100 8.28 -7.91 12.88
N MET A 101 8.58 -7.75 11.59
CA MET A 101 8.67 -8.84 10.63
C MET A 101 9.84 -9.81 10.92
N GLN A 102 10.98 -9.30 11.37
CA GLN A 102 12.08 -10.14 11.87
C GLN A 102 11.59 -11.07 13.00
N HIS A 103 10.76 -10.55 13.90
CA HIS A 103 10.19 -11.35 14.99
C HIS A 103 9.08 -12.29 14.49
N ALA A 104 8.22 -11.82 13.60
CA ALA A 104 7.07 -12.57 13.10
C ALA A 104 7.47 -13.72 12.17
N VAL A 105 8.31 -13.44 11.18
CA VAL A 105 8.66 -14.40 10.10
C VAL A 105 10.15 -14.68 9.96
N GLY A 106 11.01 -13.95 10.69
CA GLY A 106 12.47 -14.14 10.67
C GLY A 106 13.20 -13.37 9.57
N SER A 107 12.51 -12.46 8.87
CA SER A 107 13.11 -11.66 7.78
C SER A 107 12.56 -10.22 7.79
N ASN A 108 13.23 -9.32 7.08
CA ASN A 108 12.68 -8.00 6.80
C ASN A 108 11.46 -8.10 5.88
N VAL A 109 10.71 -7.01 5.80
CA VAL A 109 9.63 -6.88 4.80
C VAL A 109 10.19 -7.09 3.40
N SER A 110 9.57 -7.98 2.63
CA SER A 110 9.91 -8.28 1.23
C SER A 110 8.65 -8.43 0.39
N VAL A 111 8.70 -7.95 -0.84
CA VAL A 111 7.65 -8.13 -1.84
C VAL A 111 7.71 -9.52 -2.52
N ASP A 112 8.79 -10.25 -2.33
CA ASP A 112 9.04 -11.50 -3.07
C ASP A 112 7.95 -12.56 -2.90
N PRO A 113 7.39 -12.83 -1.69
CA PRO A 113 6.30 -13.77 -1.53
C PRO A 113 5.08 -13.39 -2.38
N LEU A 114 4.62 -12.13 -2.32
CA LEU A 114 3.51 -11.64 -3.12
C LEU A 114 3.76 -11.79 -4.63
N LEU A 115 4.95 -11.46 -5.10
CA LEU A 115 5.32 -11.62 -6.51
C LEU A 115 5.33 -13.09 -6.94
N ASN A 116 5.74 -13.99 -6.06
CA ASN A 116 5.72 -15.43 -6.33
C ASN A 116 4.29 -15.97 -6.42
N GLU A 117 3.41 -15.56 -5.52
CA GLU A 117 1.98 -15.92 -5.57
C GLU A 117 1.33 -15.46 -6.89
N VAL A 118 1.58 -14.20 -7.30
CA VAL A 118 1.10 -13.66 -8.57
C VAL A 118 1.62 -14.47 -9.76
N LYS A 119 2.92 -14.83 -9.78
CA LYS A 119 3.49 -15.66 -10.86
C LYS A 119 2.81 -17.02 -10.93
N ILE A 120 2.64 -17.70 -9.80
CA ILE A 120 1.96 -19.00 -9.73
C ILE A 120 0.50 -18.87 -10.22
N ALA A 121 -0.20 -17.82 -9.82
CA ALA A 121 -1.58 -17.58 -10.27
C ALA A 121 -1.66 -17.38 -11.79
N ILE A 122 -0.76 -16.59 -12.37
CA ILE A 122 -0.69 -16.37 -13.83
C ILE A 122 -0.38 -17.67 -14.58
N GLU A 123 0.50 -18.51 -14.06
CA GLU A 123 0.81 -19.81 -14.68
C GLU A 123 -0.38 -20.76 -14.70
N LYS A 124 -1.24 -20.73 -13.68
CA LYS A 124 -2.47 -21.52 -13.61
C LYS A 124 -3.59 -21.04 -14.56
N LEU A 125 -3.51 -19.81 -15.05
CA LEU A 125 -4.48 -19.23 -15.97
C LEU A 125 -4.13 -19.45 -17.45
N LYS A 126 -2.95 -19.97 -17.73
CA LYS A 126 -2.50 -20.35 -19.10
C LYS A 126 -2.89 -21.77 -19.44
#